data_0c81737e12ed37cab511d6e4e800302c
#
_entry.id   0c81737e12ed37cab511d6e4e800302c
#
_cell.length_a   1.000
_cell.length_b   1.000
_cell.length_c   1.000
_cell.angle_alpha   90.00
_cell.angle_beta   90.00
_cell.angle_gamma   90.00
#
_symmetry.space_group_name_H-M   'P 1'
#
loop_
_entity.id
_entity.type
_entity.pdbx_description
1 polymer ?
#
loop_
_entity_poly.entity_id
_entity_poly.type
_entity_poly.pdbx_seq_one_letter_code
_entity_poly.pdbx_strand_id
1 'polypeptide(L)'
;MLKNSQKYVKKIDASSVYDVVIRSPITLAENLSLSFRNKIFLKREDLQPTHSFKIRGAYNKIKNLVRKDAVSHVVTASAGNHAQGVAYSAKALKIKATIFMPKTTPSIKVEEVKKMKSKVTLIGDNFDEALDAALKYCKKNKLPFIHPFDDSEVI
;
A
#
# COMPACT_ATOMS: atom_id res chain seq x y z
N MET A 1 12.65 -15.11 21.78
CA MET A 1 12.63 -14.84 20.30
C MET A 1 11.65 -15.76 19.52
N LEU A 2 11.70 -17.09 19.71
CA LEU A 2 10.86 -18.07 18.94
C LEU A 2 9.33 -17.91 19.10
N LYS A 3 8.82 -17.54 20.29
CA LYS A 3 7.36 -17.34 20.49
C LYS A 3 6.77 -16.17 19.68
N ASN A 4 7.55 -15.12 19.42
CA ASN A 4 7.09 -13.99 18.61
C ASN A 4 7.07 -14.32 17.11
N SER A 5 8.04 -15.10 16.60
CA SER A 5 8.05 -15.50 15.18
C SER A 5 6.84 -16.35 14.81
N GLN A 6 6.43 -17.30 15.65
CA GLN A 6 5.24 -18.12 15.42
C GLN A 6 3.94 -17.29 15.37
N LYS A 7 3.85 -16.22 16.17
CA LYS A 7 2.71 -15.31 16.13
C LYS A 7 2.62 -14.55 14.80
N TYR A 8 3.77 -14.13 14.25
CA TYR A 8 3.81 -13.48 12.94
C TYR A 8 3.48 -14.43 11.81
N VAL A 9 4.02 -15.67 11.82
CA VAL A 9 3.69 -16.69 10.84
C VAL A 9 2.19 -16.94 10.78
N LYS A 10 1.54 -17.16 11.93
CA LYS A 10 0.07 -17.33 11.99
C LYS A 10 -0.69 -16.15 11.42
N LYS A 11 -0.24 -14.90 11.64
CA LYS A 11 -0.88 -13.72 11.07
C LYS A 11 -0.71 -13.66 9.55
N ILE A 12 0.47 -14.02 9.05
CA ILE A 12 0.78 -14.07 7.62
C ILE A 12 -0.11 -15.12 6.93
N ASP A 13 -0.19 -16.32 7.50
CA ASP A 13 -0.99 -17.41 6.95
C ASP A 13 -2.49 -17.11 6.97
N ALA A 14 -2.96 -16.40 7.99
CA ALA A 14 -4.35 -15.96 8.09
C ALA A 14 -4.70 -14.74 7.24
N SER A 15 -3.71 -14.10 6.60
CA SER A 15 -3.95 -12.90 5.80
C SER A 15 -4.59 -13.25 4.45
N SER A 16 -5.51 -12.39 4.00
CA SER A 16 -6.19 -12.55 2.70
C SER A 16 -5.47 -11.83 1.56
N VAL A 17 -4.18 -11.55 1.68
CA VAL A 17 -3.44 -10.75 0.68
C VAL A 17 -3.44 -11.39 -0.70
N TYR A 18 -3.48 -12.73 -0.77
CA TYR A 18 -3.49 -13.47 -2.03
C TYR A 18 -4.82 -13.39 -2.80
N ASP A 19 -5.83 -12.73 -2.27
CA ASP A 19 -7.02 -12.35 -3.05
C ASP A 19 -6.66 -11.38 -4.20
N VAL A 20 -5.57 -10.61 -4.05
CA VAL A 20 -5.19 -9.55 -4.99
C VAL A 20 -3.72 -9.56 -5.41
N VAL A 21 -2.84 -10.27 -4.68
CA VAL A 21 -1.42 -10.33 -5.01
C VAL A 21 -1.04 -11.68 -5.61
N ILE A 22 -0.02 -11.67 -6.45
CA ILE A 22 0.57 -12.90 -6.96
C ILE A 22 1.62 -13.45 -5.98
N ARG A 23 1.84 -14.76 -6.01
CA ARG A 23 3.00 -15.39 -5.39
C ARG A 23 4.22 -15.11 -6.26
N SER A 24 4.82 -13.92 -6.07
CA SER A 24 5.96 -13.49 -6.86
C SER A 24 7.15 -14.45 -6.70
N PRO A 25 7.91 -14.73 -7.77
CA PRO A 25 9.06 -15.62 -7.71
C PRO A 25 10.22 -15.00 -6.94
N ILE A 26 11.17 -15.87 -6.58
CA ILE A 26 12.50 -15.48 -6.13
C ILE A 26 13.46 -15.84 -7.26
N THR A 27 14.22 -14.88 -7.79
CA THR A 27 15.15 -15.06 -8.89
C THR A 27 16.58 -14.77 -8.46
N LEU A 28 17.55 -15.54 -8.94
CA LEU A 28 18.96 -15.24 -8.73
C LEU A 28 19.35 -14.02 -9.57
N ALA A 29 19.98 -13.05 -8.93
CA ALA A 29 20.56 -11.86 -9.59
C ALA A 29 22.02 -12.17 -9.98
N GLU A 30 22.23 -12.79 -11.14
CA GLU A 30 23.55 -13.32 -11.55
C GLU A 30 24.63 -12.25 -11.54
N ASN A 31 24.42 -11.12 -12.22
CA ASN A 31 25.40 -10.05 -12.29
C ASN A 31 25.76 -9.48 -10.92
N LEU A 32 24.76 -9.27 -10.05
CA LEU A 32 25.03 -8.81 -8.69
C LEU A 32 25.77 -9.89 -7.89
N SER A 33 25.39 -11.14 -8.06
CA SER A 33 26.03 -12.27 -7.37
C SER A 33 27.50 -12.40 -7.73
N LEU A 34 27.85 -12.23 -9.00
CA LEU A 34 29.21 -12.20 -9.48
C LEU A 34 29.99 -10.99 -8.93
N SER A 35 29.41 -9.79 -9.01
CA SER A 35 30.06 -8.57 -8.55
C SER A 35 30.37 -8.58 -7.05
N PHE A 36 29.45 -9.12 -6.25
CA PHE A 36 29.60 -9.18 -4.79
C PHE A 36 30.14 -10.53 -4.26
N ARG A 37 30.50 -11.45 -5.16
CA ARG A 37 30.98 -12.80 -4.80
C ARG A 37 30.08 -13.50 -3.77
N ASN A 38 28.76 -13.36 -3.93
CA ASN A 38 27.74 -13.91 -3.04
C ASN A 38 26.52 -14.34 -3.83
N LYS A 39 25.66 -15.21 -3.30
CA LYS A 39 24.39 -15.57 -3.91
C LYS A 39 23.33 -14.56 -3.52
N ILE A 40 22.94 -13.68 -4.45
CA ILE A 40 21.93 -12.62 -4.24
C ILE A 40 20.64 -13.02 -4.93
N PHE A 41 19.57 -13.14 -4.16
CA PHE A 41 18.23 -13.45 -4.67
C PHE A 41 17.32 -12.25 -4.54
N LEU A 42 16.50 -12.01 -5.57
CA LEU A 42 15.51 -10.94 -5.60
C LEU A 42 14.11 -11.53 -5.44
N LYS A 43 13.38 -11.10 -4.42
CA LYS A 43 11.94 -11.32 -4.32
C LYS A 43 11.23 -10.33 -5.25
N ARG A 44 10.65 -10.82 -6.34
CA ARG A 44 10.19 -10.02 -7.48
C ARG A 44 8.83 -9.35 -7.23
N GLU A 45 8.80 -8.42 -6.28
CA GLU A 45 7.59 -7.63 -5.97
C GLU A 45 7.28 -6.56 -7.03
N ASP A 46 8.22 -6.28 -7.93
CA ASP A 46 8.01 -5.50 -9.15
C ASP A 46 7.01 -6.16 -10.12
N LEU A 47 6.77 -7.46 -10.00
CA LEU A 47 5.78 -8.21 -10.79
C LEU A 47 4.36 -8.14 -10.22
N GLN A 48 4.16 -7.51 -9.06
CA GLN A 48 2.83 -7.30 -8.52
C GLN A 48 1.98 -6.37 -9.42
N PRO A 49 0.64 -6.45 -9.35
CA PRO A 49 -0.25 -5.58 -10.16
C PRO A 49 0.00 -4.08 -10.00
N THR A 50 0.61 -3.67 -8.89
CA THR A 50 1.01 -2.27 -8.62
C THR A 50 2.52 -2.07 -8.67
N HIS A 51 3.26 -3.01 -9.26
CA HIS A 51 4.73 -3.00 -9.40
C HIS A 51 5.49 -2.78 -8.09
N SER A 52 4.91 -3.21 -6.94
CA SER A 52 5.49 -2.97 -5.62
C SER A 52 4.83 -3.83 -4.55
N PHE A 53 5.57 -4.13 -3.48
CA PHE A 53 5.07 -4.87 -2.32
C PHE A 53 4.01 -4.11 -1.51
N LYS A 54 3.86 -2.80 -1.71
CA LYS A 54 2.94 -1.95 -0.91
C LYS A 54 1.48 -2.39 -0.99
N ILE A 55 1.08 -3.06 -2.05
CA ILE A 55 -0.26 -3.65 -2.18
C ILE A 55 -0.58 -4.65 -1.06
N ARG A 56 0.41 -5.39 -0.54
CA ARG A 56 0.22 -6.40 0.52
C ARG A 56 -0.31 -5.76 1.80
N GLY A 57 0.44 -4.82 2.36
CA GLY A 57 0.04 -4.14 3.60
C GLY A 57 -1.21 -3.29 3.43
N ALA A 58 -1.33 -2.56 2.33
CA ALA A 58 -2.52 -1.77 2.03
C ALA A 58 -3.78 -2.64 1.98
N TYR A 59 -3.74 -3.76 1.26
CA TYR A 59 -4.88 -4.67 1.17
C TYR A 59 -5.21 -5.32 2.50
N ASN A 60 -4.20 -5.83 3.22
CA ASN A 60 -4.39 -6.44 4.54
C ASN A 60 -5.13 -5.49 5.50
N LYS A 61 -4.65 -4.26 5.62
CA LYS A 61 -5.26 -3.24 6.48
C LYS A 61 -6.70 -2.94 6.06
N ILE A 62 -6.91 -2.61 4.78
CA ILE A 62 -8.22 -2.20 4.27
C ILE A 62 -9.22 -3.36 4.38
N LYS A 63 -8.83 -4.59 4.03
CA LYS A 63 -9.68 -5.78 4.16
C LYS A 63 -10.14 -6.01 5.60
N ASN A 64 -9.23 -5.83 6.56
CA ASN A 64 -9.57 -5.96 7.98
C ASN A 64 -10.57 -4.88 8.43
N LEU A 65 -10.39 -3.62 8.01
CA LEU A 65 -11.33 -2.53 8.30
C LEU A 65 -12.72 -2.78 7.70
N VAL A 66 -12.78 -3.22 6.45
CA VAL A 66 -14.05 -3.56 5.80
C VAL A 66 -14.76 -4.69 6.55
N ARG A 67 -14.02 -5.73 6.95
CA ARG A 67 -14.59 -6.90 7.62
C ARG A 67 -15.06 -6.62 9.06
N LYS A 68 -14.29 -5.82 9.82
CA LYS A 68 -14.57 -5.55 11.24
C LYS A 68 -15.55 -4.40 11.43
N ASP A 69 -15.36 -3.32 10.66
CA ASP A 69 -15.98 -2.03 10.93
C ASP A 69 -16.90 -1.56 9.78
N ALA A 70 -17.15 -2.43 8.79
CA ALA A 70 -17.96 -2.13 7.60
C ALA A 70 -17.53 -0.84 6.87
N VAL A 71 -16.23 -0.54 6.86
CA VAL A 71 -15.67 0.66 6.27
C VAL A 71 -15.92 0.68 4.76
N SER A 72 -16.49 1.76 4.25
CA SER A 72 -16.79 1.97 2.82
C SER A 72 -15.94 3.06 2.15
N HIS A 73 -15.07 3.72 2.92
CA HIS A 73 -14.22 4.79 2.42
C HIS A 73 -12.93 4.88 3.25
N VAL A 74 -11.80 4.91 2.59
CA VAL A 74 -10.46 5.05 3.21
C VAL A 74 -9.72 6.24 2.65
N VAL A 75 -8.76 6.75 3.41
CA VAL A 75 -7.94 7.91 3.05
C VAL A 75 -6.47 7.59 3.23
N THR A 76 -5.62 8.11 2.37
CA THR A 76 -4.16 8.08 2.56
C THR A 76 -3.50 9.33 1.98
N ALA A 77 -2.24 9.57 2.37
CA ALA A 77 -1.36 10.54 1.75
C ALA A 77 -0.14 9.81 1.16
N SER A 78 0.04 9.86 -0.15
CA SER A 78 1.21 9.28 -0.83
C SER A 78 1.20 9.66 -2.31
N ALA A 79 2.37 9.99 -2.86
CA ALA A 79 2.58 10.21 -4.29
C ALA A 79 3.25 9.02 -5.01
N GLY A 80 3.33 7.86 -4.37
CA GLY A 80 4.07 6.70 -4.88
C GLY A 80 3.34 5.37 -4.73
N ASN A 81 4.13 4.33 -4.50
CA ASN A 81 3.66 2.93 -4.47
C ASN A 81 2.55 2.67 -3.45
N HIS A 82 2.54 3.38 -2.31
CA HIS A 82 1.48 3.21 -1.32
C HIS A 82 0.13 3.75 -1.84
N ALA A 83 0.14 4.87 -2.54
CA ALA A 83 -1.06 5.41 -3.19
C ALA A 83 -1.67 4.38 -4.16
N GLN A 84 -0.85 3.76 -5.00
CA GLN A 84 -1.27 2.70 -5.92
C GLN A 84 -1.79 1.47 -5.17
N GLY A 85 -1.10 1.04 -4.10
CA GLY A 85 -1.52 -0.07 -3.25
C GLY A 85 -2.90 0.17 -2.62
N VAL A 86 -3.14 1.37 -2.07
CA VAL A 86 -4.45 1.74 -1.48
C VAL A 86 -5.53 1.83 -2.56
N ALA A 87 -5.25 2.48 -3.70
CA ALA A 87 -6.19 2.62 -4.80
C ALA A 87 -6.62 1.26 -5.36
N TYR A 88 -5.66 0.37 -5.61
CA TYR A 88 -5.92 -0.98 -6.09
C TYR A 88 -6.76 -1.79 -5.10
N SER A 89 -6.39 -1.74 -3.82
CA SER A 89 -7.09 -2.46 -2.75
C SER A 89 -8.52 -1.98 -2.59
N ALA A 90 -8.74 -0.67 -2.60
CA ALA A 90 -10.07 -0.07 -2.52
C ALA A 90 -10.95 -0.47 -3.72
N LYS A 91 -10.39 -0.46 -4.94
CA LYS A 91 -11.08 -0.92 -6.15
C LYS A 91 -11.48 -2.40 -6.03
N ALA A 92 -10.57 -3.27 -5.59
CA ALA A 92 -10.82 -4.69 -5.42
C ALA A 92 -11.92 -4.97 -4.37
N LEU A 93 -11.94 -4.21 -3.29
CA LEU A 93 -12.92 -4.31 -2.22
C LEU A 93 -14.21 -3.50 -2.47
N LYS A 94 -14.33 -2.84 -3.64
CA LYS A 94 -15.48 -2.03 -4.06
C LYS A 94 -15.84 -0.91 -3.06
N ILE A 95 -14.82 -0.31 -2.44
CA ILE A 95 -14.99 0.84 -1.54
C ILE A 95 -14.36 2.10 -2.14
N LYS A 96 -14.64 3.26 -1.55
CA LYS A 96 -14.06 4.54 -1.98
C LYS A 96 -12.65 4.72 -1.40
N ALA A 97 -11.77 5.38 -2.15
CA ALA A 97 -10.51 5.88 -1.65
C ALA A 97 -10.31 7.34 -2.02
N THR A 98 -9.82 8.15 -1.08
CA THR A 98 -9.33 9.52 -1.33
C THR A 98 -7.84 9.56 -1.02
N ILE A 99 -7.06 9.96 -2.00
CA ILE A 99 -5.60 9.96 -1.94
C ILE A 99 -5.10 11.39 -2.07
N PHE A 100 -4.43 11.85 -1.04
CA PHE A 100 -3.81 13.17 -0.99
C PHE A 100 -2.39 13.08 -1.53
N MET A 101 -2.04 13.98 -2.44
CA MET A 101 -0.73 14.06 -3.08
C MET A 101 -0.26 15.51 -3.10
N PRO A 102 1.04 15.78 -2.99
CA PRO A 102 1.58 17.10 -3.28
C PRO A 102 1.23 17.57 -4.69
N LYS A 103 1.06 18.87 -4.89
CA LYS A 103 0.85 19.47 -6.23
C LYS A 103 2.00 19.18 -7.20
N THR A 104 3.20 18.96 -6.65
CA THR A 104 4.42 18.63 -7.39
C THR A 104 4.44 17.18 -7.92
N THR A 105 3.42 16.36 -7.61
CA THR A 105 3.36 14.98 -8.06
C THR A 105 3.25 14.90 -9.59
N PRO A 106 4.11 14.13 -10.27
CA PRO A 106 4.02 13.96 -11.72
C PRO A 106 2.64 13.47 -12.17
N SER A 107 2.12 14.04 -13.26
CA SER A 107 0.80 13.73 -13.80
C SER A 107 0.58 12.25 -14.05
N ILE A 108 1.60 11.54 -14.55
CA ILE A 108 1.53 10.10 -14.81
C ILE A 108 1.14 9.30 -13.55
N LYS A 109 1.69 9.64 -12.38
CA LYS A 109 1.35 8.98 -11.10
C LYS A 109 -0.07 9.30 -10.64
N VAL A 110 -0.51 10.53 -10.86
CA VAL A 110 -1.87 10.98 -10.56
C VAL A 110 -2.88 10.19 -11.41
N GLU A 111 -2.64 10.09 -12.71
CA GLU A 111 -3.52 9.39 -13.64
C GLU A 111 -3.57 7.87 -13.38
N GLU A 112 -2.48 7.24 -13.00
CA GLU A 112 -2.47 5.82 -12.62
C GLU A 112 -3.43 5.54 -11.44
N VAL A 113 -3.42 6.40 -10.43
CA VAL A 113 -4.33 6.27 -9.28
C VAL A 113 -5.79 6.55 -9.67
N LYS A 114 -6.03 7.55 -10.53
CA LYS A 114 -7.38 7.85 -11.04
C LYS A 114 -7.95 6.71 -11.88
N LYS A 115 -7.14 6.02 -12.70
CA LYS A 115 -7.54 4.81 -13.45
C LYS A 115 -8.07 3.70 -12.54
N MET A 116 -7.65 3.68 -11.29
CA MET A 116 -8.17 2.75 -10.27
C MET A 116 -9.45 3.26 -9.58
N LYS A 117 -10.09 4.30 -10.13
CA LYS A 117 -11.34 4.92 -9.63
C LYS A 117 -11.21 5.55 -8.23
N SER A 118 -10.00 5.93 -7.82
CA SER A 118 -9.76 6.66 -6.58
C SER A 118 -9.83 8.16 -6.80
N LYS A 119 -10.36 8.90 -5.81
CA LYS A 119 -10.33 10.36 -5.80
C LYS A 119 -8.92 10.82 -5.44
N VAL A 120 -8.31 11.65 -6.27
CA VAL A 120 -7.04 12.32 -5.97
C VAL A 120 -7.29 13.77 -5.58
N THR A 121 -6.66 14.20 -4.50
CA THR A 121 -6.64 15.59 -4.04
C THR A 121 -5.20 16.08 -4.06
N LEU A 122 -4.89 17.02 -4.95
CA LEU A 122 -3.58 17.66 -5.03
C LEU A 122 -3.58 18.85 -4.09
N ILE A 123 -2.72 18.81 -3.06
CA ILE A 123 -2.64 19.85 -2.03
C ILE A 123 -1.24 19.91 -1.41
N GLY A 124 -0.81 21.13 -1.07
CA GLY A 124 0.54 21.35 -0.55
C GLY A 124 1.63 21.17 -1.61
N ASP A 125 2.84 21.53 -1.26
CA ASP A 125 4.00 21.47 -2.15
C ASP A 125 4.94 20.30 -1.81
N ASN A 126 4.73 19.69 -0.63
CA ASN A 126 5.51 18.55 -0.12
C ASN A 126 4.59 17.49 0.52
N PHE A 127 5.21 16.37 0.94
CA PHE A 127 4.49 15.24 1.55
C PHE A 127 3.83 15.61 2.87
N ASP A 128 4.50 16.40 3.72
CA ASP A 128 4.00 16.70 5.07
C ASP A 128 2.73 17.56 5.02
N GLU A 129 2.67 18.52 4.10
CA GLU A 129 1.46 19.33 3.87
C GLU A 129 0.30 18.48 3.34
N ALA A 130 0.57 17.56 2.41
CA ALA A 130 -0.45 16.65 1.91
C ALA A 130 -0.93 15.68 3.01
N LEU A 131 -0.03 15.21 3.87
CA LEU A 131 -0.34 14.35 5.02
C LEU A 131 -1.22 15.10 6.04
N ASP A 132 -0.84 16.31 6.42
CA ASP A 132 -1.63 17.12 7.36
C ASP A 132 -3.06 17.38 6.83
N ALA A 133 -3.17 17.71 5.55
CA ALA A 133 -4.48 17.88 4.92
C ALA A 133 -5.30 16.58 4.92
N ALA A 134 -4.68 15.43 4.66
CA ALA A 134 -5.33 14.12 4.71
C ALA A 134 -5.83 13.81 6.12
N LEU A 135 -5.01 14.04 7.15
CA LEU A 135 -5.39 13.80 8.55
C LEU A 135 -6.53 14.70 9.01
N LYS A 136 -6.50 15.99 8.64
CA LYS A 136 -7.61 16.93 8.88
C LYS A 136 -8.90 16.45 8.19
N TYR A 137 -8.79 15.98 6.96
CA TYR A 137 -9.92 15.43 6.22
C TYR A 137 -10.49 14.17 6.88
N CYS A 138 -9.62 13.25 7.34
CA CYS A 138 -10.02 12.06 8.08
C CYS A 138 -10.80 12.42 9.34
N LYS A 139 -10.26 13.34 10.16
CA LYS A 139 -10.90 13.79 11.41
C LYS A 139 -12.28 14.41 11.16
N LYS A 140 -12.39 15.31 10.19
CA LYS A 140 -13.65 15.97 9.83
C LYS A 140 -14.72 14.99 9.38
N ASN A 141 -14.36 13.99 8.60
CA ASN A 141 -15.30 13.06 7.97
C ASN A 141 -15.40 11.70 8.70
N LYS A 142 -14.70 11.51 9.81
CA LYS A 142 -14.63 10.26 10.58
C LYS A 142 -14.23 9.06 9.73
N LEU A 143 -13.22 9.26 8.86
CA LEU A 143 -12.71 8.24 7.95
C LEU A 143 -11.37 7.66 8.44
N PRO A 144 -11.11 6.37 8.24
CA PRO A 144 -9.84 5.76 8.59
C PRO A 144 -8.74 6.23 7.64
N PHE A 145 -7.57 6.51 8.22
CA PHE A 145 -6.34 6.79 7.48
C PHE A 145 -5.53 5.51 7.33
N ILE A 146 -5.07 5.23 6.11
CA ILE A 146 -4.18 4.09 5.82
C ILE A 146 -2.76 4.61 5.78
N HIS A 147 -2.02 4.35 6.88
CA HIS A 147 -0.67 4.87 7.04
C HIS A 147 0.32 4.15 6.11
N PRO A 148 1.27 4.85 5.44
CA PRO A 148 2.17 4.24 4.46
C PRO A 148 3.26 3.33 5.05
N PHE A 149 3.59 3.47 6.35
CA PHE A 149 4.71 2.75 6.99
C PHE A 149 4.63 2.62 8.52
N ASP A 150 3.71 3.29 9.21
CA ASP A 150 3.60 3.23 10.68
C ASP A 150 2.21 2.68 11.09
N ASP A 151 1.95 1.45 10.72
CA ASP A 151 0.77 0.69 11.10
C ASP A 151 1.10 -0.80 11.07
N SER A 152 0.92 -1.48 12.19
CA SER A 152 1.25 -2.92 12.36
C SER A 152 0.44 -3.86 11.46
N GLU A 153 -0.64 -3.39 10.83
CA GLU A 153 -1.40 -4.16 9.84
C GLU A 153 -0.98 -3.85 8.39
N VAL A 154 -0.14 -2.81 8.19
CA VAL A 154 0.43 -2.42 6.89
C VAL A 154 1.85 -2.95 6.72
N ILE A 155 2.60 -3.08 7.83
CA ILE A 155 3.98 -3.59 7.85
C ILE A 155 4.01 -5.10 7.62
#